data_2888a4a46a4444476c59497688200b09
#
_entry.id   2888a4a46a4444476c59497688200b09
#
_cell.length_a   1.000
_cell.length_b   1.000
_cell.length_c   1.000
_cell.angle_alpha   90.00
_cell.angle_beta   90.00
_cell.angle_gamma   90.00
#
_symmetry.space_group_name_H-M   'P 1'
#
loop_
_entity.id
_entity.type
_entity.pdbx_description
1 polymer ?
#
loop_
_entity_poly.entity_id
_entity_poly.type
_entity_poly.pdbx_seq_one_letter_code
_entity_poly.pdbx_strand_id
1 'polypeptide(L)'
;MNHAAVGDDILFSRMSLHGGGRGRQGLVRTIIEYFSHTEYQATREQVERDRFVFFGLIRCQPWMVIPAGIIIQFCYGSVYAWSIFNDPINQLVATAPGTDGAEVTFYIALGVLGLTGAICGPWIEKNHPRKSGAIGMVVFYAGHLTAALAVHMRMLSLLYFGYGFVAGVGLGIGYVSTIDAVNKWWPRARGTASGCAVMGFGGGSLAFSALNKWLVDNTDLPMAFLILGSMTFAVMLLSIQFMCPPPPGHNPDGVVVVDESETWQLKQPDAPHTAGEKAWGGAKGTPAPPQPRQRQTLSVSLSEALRSRDYWLLYVAFLSNIVFCLVVISNLPRLIDSLFGMGRAVPRSPPMPTYIAVSVEGAFNMLGRVLVGALSDLVGRKTVFLLLLLVQIIVLIFVPIAIHVDSFWAFIGLIWTATVCYGGGFGMIPAFLADMFGINNTSSCHGIILTAWSIASIVGGMTFTGVVNRFLSDGAHAYDEKIYVTNFAWILVLIVIGFVCCLFVRASIRDRMFPALPNQVMRLRIFGRVFRVLSVRNGRLGGAAEPRTGSWRLRTRFVELEYLTKAEEQTAWEEYLALRAVQHRLISEQGVC
;
A
#
# COMPACT_ATOMS: atom_id res chain seq x y z
N MET A 1 19.30 -39.26 -2.14
CA MET A 1 17.84 -39.31 -2.03
C MET A 1 17.33 -37.96 -1.66
N ASN A 2 16.72 -37.30 -2.56
CA ASN A 2 15.84 -36.11 -2.62
C ASN A 2 16.27 -35.12 -3.72
N HIS A 3 16.10 -35.56 -4.97
CA HIS A 3 16.11 -34.73 -6.18
C HIS A 3 14.67 -34.44 -6.67
N ALA A 4 13.66 -34.45 -5.79
CA ALA A 4 12.23 -34.48 -6.15
C ALA A 4 11.45 -33.23 -5.81
N ALA A 5 12.08 -32.04 -5.59
CA ALA A 5 11.35 -30.84 -5.15
C ALA A 5 11.37 -29.66 -6.14
N VAL A 6 11.99 -29.78 -7.33
CA VAL A 6 12.07 -28.67 -8.31
C VAL A 6 11.32 -29.02 -9.62
N GLY A 7 10.91 -30.27 -9.81
CA GLY A 7 10.22 -30.73 -11.02
C GLY A 7 8.70 -30.63 -11.01
N ASP A 8 8.07 -30.50 -9.84
CA ASP A 8 6.61 -30.61 -9.73
C ASP A 8 5.83 -29.32 -10.06
N ASP A 9 6.46 -28.15 -9.99
CA ASP A 9 5.77 -26.87 -10.23
C ASP A 9 5.50 -26.58 -11.72
N ILE A 10 6.26 -27.21 -12.64
CA ILE A 10 6.06 -27.07 -14.09
C ILE A 10 5.01 -28.06 -14.64
N LEU A 11 4.82 -29.19 -13.97
CA LEU A 11 3.85 -30.20 -14.38
C LEU A 11 2.41 -29.89 -13.92
N PHE A 12 2.22 -29.14 -12.85
CA PHE A 12 0.88 -28.76 -12.36
C PHE A 12 0.16 -27.72 -13.23
N SER A 13 0.85 -26.97 -14.09
CA SER A 13 0.20 -26.06 -15.03
C SER A 13 -0.48 -26.76 -16.21
N ARG A 14 -0.17 -28.04 -16.45
CA ARG A 14 -0.73 -28.82 -17.57
C ARG A 14 -1.77 -29.89 -17.21
N MET A 15 -1.96 -30.22 -15.92
CA MET A 15 -2.75 -31.41 -15.55
C MET A 15 -4.14 -31.15 -14.92
N SER A 16 -4.71 -29.95 -14.91
CA SER A 16 -6.03 -29.77 -14.27
C SER A 16 -7.17 -29.28 -15.17
N LEU A 17 -7.20 -29.62 -16.44
CA LEU A 17 -8.28 -29.18 -17.34
C LEU A 17 -8.91 -30.27 -18.19
N HIS A 18 -9.21 -31.43 -17.61
CA HIS A 18 -10.15 -32.35 -18.25
C HIS A 18 -11.15 -32.90 -17.24
N GLY A 19 -12.34 -32.32 -17.26
CA GLY A 19 -13.52 -32.88 -16.59
C GLY A 19 -14.36 -31.86 -15.80
N GLY A 20 -15.43 -31.36 -16.41
CA GLY A 20 -16.53 -30.75 -15.67
C GLY A 20 -16.91 -29.30 -16.06
N GLY A 21 -18.00 -29.12 -16.76
CA GLY A 21 -18.80 -27.90 -16.82
C GLY A 21 -18.23 -26.72 -17.62
N ARG A 22 -18.49 -26.63 -18.89
CA ARG A 22 -18.05 -25.55 -19.81
C ARG A 22 -18.28 -24.11 -19.30
N GLY A 23 -19.27 -23.87 -18.45
CA GLY A 23 -19.55 -22.51 -17.93
C GLY A 23 -18.65 -22.07 -16.78
N ARG A 24 -18.33 -22.95 -15.81
CA ARG A 24 -17.47 -22.62 -14.66
C ARG A 24 -16.00 -22.47 -15.03
N GLN A 25 -15.52 -23.27 -15.98
CA GLN A 25 -14.14 -23.19 -16.49
C GLN A 25 -13.89 -21.88 -17.25
N GLY A 26 -14.88 -21.38 -17.98
CA GLY A 26 -14.80 -20.07 -18.66
C GLY A 26 -14.63 -18.92 -17.68
N LEU A 27 -15.42 -18.87 -16.61
CA LEU A 27 -15.38 -17.78 -15.62
C LEU A 27 -14.04 -17.76 -14.86
N VAL A 28 -13.58 -18.92 -14.36
CA VAL A 28 -12.30 -19.02 -13.64
C VAL A 28 -11.13 -18.62 -14.55
N ARG A 29 -11.14 -19.05 -15.80
CA ARG A 29 -10.13 -18.66 -16.79
C ARG A 29 -10.15 -17.14 -17.04
N THR A 30 -11.32 -16.55 -17.24
CA THR A 30 -11.48 -15.10 -17.42
C THR A 30 -10.97 -14.32 -16.19
N ILE A 31 -11.26 -14.79 -14.98
CA ILE A 31 -10.74 -14.19 -13.75
C ILE A 31 -9.20 -14.30 -13.70
N ILE A 32 -8.63 -15.46 -13.98
CA ILE A 32 -7.18 -15.65 -14.01
C ILE A 32 -6.54 -14.74 -15.07
N GLU A 33 -7.10 -14.67 -16.27
CA GLU A 33 -6.62 -13.78 -17.34
C GLU A 33 -6.75 -12.30 -16.97
N TYR A 34 -7.81 -11.91 -16.25
CA TYR A 34 -7.99 -10.56 -15.76
C TYR A 34 -6.85 -10.13 -14.81
N PHE A 35 -6.42 -11.03 -13.92
CA PHE A 35 -5.35 -10.76 -12.95
C PHE A 35 -3.94 -11.06 -13.44
N SER A 36 -3.75 -11.75 -14.56
CA SER A 36 -2.42 -12.19 -15.05
C SER A 36 -1.79 -11.25 -16.07
N HIS A 37 -2.55 -10.40 -16.76
CA HIS A 37 -2.07 -9.47 -17.78
C HIS A 37 -2.39 -8.03 -17.36
N THR A 38 -1.41 -7.33 -16.84
CA THR A 38 -1.61 -6.03 -16.16
C THR A 38 -0.85 -4.86 -16.79
N GLU A 39 -0.22 -5.02 -17.97
CA GLU A 39 0.55 -3.92 -18.56
C GLU A 39 -0.28 -2.95 -19.38
N TYR A 40 -0.03 -1.64 -19.18
CA TYR A 40 -0.56 -0.58 -20.02
C TYR A 40 0.18 -0.57 -21.35
N GLN A 41 -0.47 -1.06 -22.40
CA GLN A 41 0.05 -1.08 -23.75
C GLN A 41 -0.41 0.19 -24.50
N ALA A 42 0.42 1.23 -24.48
CA ALA A 42 0.20 2.40 -25.30
C ALA A 42 1.31 2.55 -26.36
N THR A 43 0.94 2.95 -27.57
CA THR A 43 1.95 3.29 -28.58
C THR A 43 2.72 4.54 -28.18
N ARG A 44 3.96 4.71 -28.69
CA ARG A 44 4.76 5.93 -28.44
C ARG A 44 3.99 7.20 -28.82
N GLU A 45 3.26 7.17 -29.90
CA GLU A 45 2.45 8.31 -30.37
C GLU A 45 1.30 8.63 -29.40
N GLN A 46 0.62 7.61 -28.85
CA GLN A 46 -0.41 7.81 -27.84
C GLN A 46 0.18 8.44 -26.57
N VAL A 47 1.30 7.92 -26.06
CA VAL A 47 1.95 8.47 -24.88
C VAL A 47 2.44 9.90 -25.09
N GLU A 48 3.03 10.21 -26.26
CA GLU A 48 3.45 11.58 -26.58
C GLU A 48 2.24 12.52 -26.66
N ARG A 49 1.15 12.12 -27.32
CA ARG A 49 -0.10 12.91 -27.38
C ARG A 49 -0.69 13.13 -25.99
N ASP A 50 -0.72 12.09 -25.17
CA ASP A 50 -1.30 12.11 -23.83
C ASP A 50 -0.48 12.94 -22.81
N ARG A 51 0.75 13.33 -23.16
CA ARG A 51 1.57 14.28 -22.37
C ARG A 51 1.11 15.73 -22.51
N PHE A 52 0.30 16.05 -23.49
CA PHE A 52 -0.25 17.40 -23.62
C PHE A 52 -1.52 17.55 -22.78
N VAL A 53 -1.61 18.65 -22.05
CA VAL A 53 -2.73 19.01 -21.18
C VAL A 53 -3.36 20.32 -21.64
N PHE A 54 -4.60 20.58 -21.19
CA PHE A 54 -5.36 21.79 -21.57
C PHE A 54 -5.36 22.02 -23.09
N PHE A 55 -5.90 21.06 -23.85
CA PHE A 55 -6.01 21.13 -25.31
C PHE A 55 -4.68 21.33 -26.06
N GLY A 56 -3.59 20.83 -25.49
CA GLY A 56 -2.27 20.90 -26.11
C GLY A 56 -1.43 22.12 -25.72
N LEU A 57 -1.92 22.97 -24.81
CA LEU A 57 -1.23 24.20 -24.41
C LEU A 57 -0.02 23.92 -23.51
N ILE A 58 -0.08 22.91 -22.67
CA ILE A 58 0.96 22.62 -21.67
C ILE A 58 1.46 21.19 -21.87
N ARG A 59 2.79 21.00 -21.94
CA ARG A 59 3.41 19.67 -21.92
C ARG A 59 3.63 19.24 -20.48
N CYS A 60 3.01 18.13 -20.07
CA CYS A 60 3.19 17.55 -18.74
C CYS A 60 4.66 17.17 -18.49
N GLN A 61 5.23 17.75 -17.44
CA GLN A 61 6.58 17.44 -16.97
C GLN A 61 6.54 16.45 -15.80
N PRO A 62 7.59 15.62 -15.57
CA PRO A 62 7.60 14.67 -14.46
C PRO A 62 7.28 15.30 -13.10
N TRP A 63 7.87 16.45 -12.81
CA TRP A 63 7.67 17.14 -11.52
C TRP A 63 6.22 17.61 -11.28
N MET A 64 5.39 17.79 -12.33
CA MET A 64 3.98 18.20 -12.20
C MET A 64 3.09 17.07 -11.68
N VAL A 65 3.50 15.81 -11.87
CA VAL A 65 2.72 14.62 -11.48
C VAL A 65 2.61 14.49 -9.96
N ILE A 66 3.70 14.79 -9.22
CA ILE A 66 3.69 14.72 -7.75
C ILE A 66 2.72 15.72 -7.13
N PRO A 67 2.83 17.05 -7.37
CA PRO A 67 1.89 18.01 -6.81
C PRO A 67 0.44 17.71 -7.19
N ALA A 68 0.18 17.33 -8.43
CA ALA A 68 -1.16 16.96 -8.87
C ALA A 68 -1.68 15.72 -8.12
N GLY A 69 -0.84 14.71 -7.95
CA GLY A 69 -1.17 13.53 -7.15
C GLY A 69 -1.47 13.87 -5.70
N ILE A 70 -0.65 14.73 -5.08
CA ILE A 70 -0.88 15.20 -3.71
C ILE A 70 -2.23 15.91 -3.59
N ILE A 71 -2.56 16.81 -4.52
CA ILE A 71 -3.82 17.57 -4.49
C ILE A 71 -5.02 16.64 -4.65
N ILE A 72 -4.97 15.69 -5.60
CA ILE A 72 -6.04 14.70 -5.80
C ILE A 72 -6.24 13.87 -4.52
N GLN A 73 -5.14 13.36 -3.96
CA GLN A 73 -5.19 12.57 -2.73
C GLN A 73 -5.66 13.40 -1.53
N PHE A 74 -5.32 14.68 -1.48
CA PHE A 74 -5.80 15.59 -0.45
C PHE A 74 -7.33 15.76 -0.48
N CYS A 75 -7.91 15.89 -1.68
CA CYS A 75 -9.35 15.93 -1.85
C CYS A 75 -10.03 14.61 -1.42
N TYR A 76 -9.47 13.45 -1.79
CA TYR A 76 -9.95 12.16 -1.31
C TYR A 76 -9.79 11.99 0.21
N GLY A 77 -8.74 12.58 0.77
CA GLY A 77 -8.47 12.57 2.21
C GLY A 77 -9.48 13.35 3.05
N SER A 78 -10.38 14.12 2.44
CA SER A 78 -11.52 14.76 3.13
C SER A 78 -12.36 13.75 3.94
N VAL A 79 -12.35 12.47 3.55
CA VAL A 79 -13.02 11.39 4.30
C VAL A 79 -12.51 11.26 5.74
N TYR A 80 -11.26 11.63 6.04
CA TYR A 80 -10.72 11.60 7.40
C TYR A 80 -11.26 12.70 8.31
N ALA A 81 -11.89 13.72 7.74
CA ALA A 81 -12.63 14.72 8.49
C ALA A 81 -14.11 14.35 8.71
N TRP A 82 -14.51 13.10 8.38
CA TRP A 82 -15.88 12.60 8.55
C TRP A 82 -16.39 12.73 9.98
N SER A 83 -15.52 12.51 10.98
CA SER A 83 -15.91 12.53 12.40
C SER A 83 -16.56 13.85 12.85
N ILE A 84 -16.34 14.95 12.13
CA ILE A 84 -17.00 16.26 12.39
C ILE A 84 -18.50 16.21 12.04
N PHE A 85 -18.90 15.35 11.12
CA PHE A 85 -20.31 15.20 10.72
C PHE A 85 -21.09 14.21 11.59
N ASN A 86 -20.43 13.36 12.40
CA ASN A 86 -21.10 12.31 13.16
C ASN A 86 -22.24 12.85 14.03
N ASP A 87 -21.95 13.77 14.93
CA ASP A 87 -22.93 14.31 15.87
C ASP A 87 -24.06 15.10 15.16
N PRO A 88 -23.79 16.02 14.21
CA PRO A 88 -24.83 16.71 13.46
C PRO A 88 -25.75 15.76 12.68
N ILE A 89 -25.21 14.71 12.08
CA ILE A 89 -26.02 13.71 11.34
C ILE A 89 -26.85 12.88 12.33
N ASN A 90 -26.24 12.39 13.41
CA ASN A 90 -26.95 11.60 14.43
C ASN A 90 -28.11 12.39 15.04
N GLN A 91 -27.91 13.67 15.36
CA GLN A 91 -28.98 14.55 15.86
C GLN A 91 -30.11 14.77 14.84
N LEU A 92 -29.78 14.84 13.52
CA LEU A 92 -30.76 15.06 12.47
C LEU A 92 -31.60 13.82 12.16
N VAL A 93 -30.99 12.62 12.22
CA VAL A 93 -31.57 11.35 11.74
C VAL A 93 -32.04 10.46 12.89
N ALA A 94 -31.62 10.71 14.14
CA ALA A 94 -31.95 9.89 15.29
C ALA A 94 -33.47 9.83 15.52
N THR A 95 -34.02 8.62 15.44
CA THR A 95 -35.41 8.32 15.80
C THR A 95 -35.56 7.99 17.29
N ALA A 96 -34.43 7.71 17.97
CA ALA A 96 -34.37 7.45 19.41
C ALA A 96 -33.01 7.89 19.97
N PRO A 97 -32.91 8.32 21.25
CA PRO A 97 -31.66 8.63 21.91
C PRO A 97 -30.72 7.41 21.92
N GLY A 98 -29.50 7.55 21.42
CA GLY A 98 -28.49 6.49 21.41
C GLY A 98 -28.43 5.63 20.14
N THR A 99 -29.19 5.94 19.09
CA THR A 99 -29.02 5.33 17.76
C THR A 99 -27.93 6.05 16.96
N ASP A 100 -26.68 5.90 17.43
CA ASP A 100 -25.50 6.38 16.72
C ASP A 100 -25.26 5.50 15.48
N GLY A 101 -25.18 6.09 14.31
CA GLY A 101 -25.00 5.33 13.06
C GLY A 101 -24.21 6.08 11.99
N ALA A 102 -23.94 7.37 12.18
CA ALA A 102 -23.21 8.17 11.19
C ALA A 102 -21.78 7.69 10.97
N GLU A 103 -21.09 7.20 12.01
CA GLU A 103 -19.74 6.63 11.93
C GLU A 103 -19.67 5.37 11.07
N VAL A 104 -20.76 4.59 10.98
CA VAL A 104 -20.83 3.40 10.11
C VAL A 104 -20.63 3.78 8.64
N THR A 105 -21.07 4.97 8.23
CA THR A 105 -20.83 5.48 6.87
C THR A 105 -19.35 5.55 6.53
N PHE A 106 -18.52 6.02 7.46
CA PHE A 106 -17.07 6.06 7.31
C PHE A 106 -16.49 4.64 7.21
N TYR A 107 -16.95 3.72 8.04
CA TYR A 107 -16.48 2.33 7.99
C TYR A 107 -16.80 1.67 6.65
N ILE A 108 -18.01 1.89 6.13
CA ILE A 108 -18.41 1.40 4.81
C ILE A 108 -17.54 2.04 3.72
N ALA A 109 -17.34 3.37 3.75
CA ALA A 109 -16.58 4.07 2.73
C ALA A 109 -15.14 3.54 2.59
N LEU A 110 -14.43 3.38 3.70
CA LEU A 110 -13.07 2.83 3.69
C LEU A 110 -13.06 1.32 3.44
N GLY A 111 -14.09 0.61 3.88
CA GLY A 111 -14.29 -0.80 3.56
C GLY A 111 -14.42 -1.04 2.06
N VAL A 112 -15.27 -0.26 1.40
CA VAL A 112 -15.49 -0.31 -0.04
C VAL A 112 -14.28 0.19 -0.83
N LEU A 113 -13.56 1.20 -0.33
CA LEU A 113 -12.30 1.67 -0.92
C LEU A 113 -11.31 0.52 -1.11
N GLY A 114 -11.03 -0.25 -0.05
CA GLY A 114 -10.05 -1.35 -0.13
C GLY A 114 -10.52 -2.48 -1.05
N LEU A 115 -11.80 -2.85 -1.00
CA LEU A 115 -12.39 -3.86 -1.90
C LEU A 115 -12.33 -3.41 -3.36
N THR A 116 -12.67 -2.15 -3.63
CA THR A 116 -12.60 -1.58 -4.98
C THR A 116 -11.16 -1.53 -5.48
N GLY A 117 -10.20 -1.14 -4.63
CA GLY A 117 -8.78 -1.18 -4.97
C GLY A 117 -8.31 -2.58 -5.38
N ALA A 118 -8.76 -3.62 -4.68
CA ALA A 118 -8.44 -5.01 -5.01
C ALA A 118 -9.06 -5.46 -6.36
N ILE A 119 -10.32 -5.15 -6.58
CA ILE A 119 -11.04 -5.57 -7.80
C ILE A 119 -10.58 -4.77 -9.02
N CYS A 120 -10.47 -3.45 -8.88
CA CYS A 120 -10.13 -2.56 -9.99
C CYS A 120 -8.63 -2.40 -10.22
N GLY A 121 -7.74 -2.88 -9.32
CA GLY A 121 -6.30 -2.77 -9.45
C GLY A 121 -5.75 -3.17 -10.82
N PRO A 122 -6.03 -4.39 -11.32
CA PRO A 122 -5.60 -4.81 -12.66
C PRO A 122 -6.17 -3.96 -13.80
N TRP A 123 -7.41 -3.48 -13.65
CA TRP A 123 -8.03 -2.60 -14.63
C TRP A 123 -7.36 -1.21 -14.66
N ILE A 124 -7.02 -0.66 -13.48
CA ILE A 124 -6.31 0.61 -13.35
C ILE A 124 -4.95 0.52 -14.03
N GLU A 125 -4.22 -0.57 -13.81
CA GLU A 125 -2.89 -0.81 -14.36
C GLU A 125 -2.89 -0.87 -15.90
N LYS A 126 -3.96 -1.41 -16.50
CA LYS A 126 -4.17 -1.52 -17.96
C LYS A 126 -4.64 -0.21 -18.61
N ASN A 127 -5.12 0.75 -17.83
CA ASN A 127 -5.72 1.98 -18.37
C ASN A 127 -4.82 3.20 -18.09
N HIS A 128 -5.04 4.25 -18.89
CA HIS A 128 -4.39 5.53 -18.69
C HIS A 128 -4.79 6.14 -17.33
N PRO A 129 -3.83 6.64 -16.50
CA PRO A 129 -4.12 7.18 -15.17
C PRO A 129 -5.16 8.30 -15.14
N ARG A 130 -5.21 9.17 -16.16
CA ARG A 130 -6.27 10.20 -16.28
C ARG A 130 -7.65 9.59 -16.40
N LYS A 131 -7.79 8.52 -17.21
CA LYS A 131 -9.08 7.86 -17.42
C LYS A 131 -9.60 7.21 -16.14
N SER A 132 -8.76 6.40 -15.50
CA SER A 132 -9.14 5.74 -14.24
C SER A 132 -9.37 6.74 -13.12
N GLY A 133 -8.51 7.75 -12.97
CA GLY A 133 -8.67 8.80 -11.98
C GLY A 133 -9.91 9.67 -12.21
N ALA A 134 -10.25 10.01 -13.48
CA ALA A 134 -11.46 10.76 -13.81
C ALA A 134 -12.74 9.97 -13.47
N ILE A 135 -12.76 8.66 -13.72
CA ILE A 135 -13.90 7.81 -13.33
C ILE A 135 -14.03 7.79 -11.81
N GLY A 136 -12.93 7.59 -11.07
CA GLY A 136 -12.93 7.64 -9.60
C GLY A 136 -13.47 8.96 -9.05
N MET A 137 -13.03 10.09 -9.62
CA MET A 137 -13.46 11.44 -9.24
C MET A 137 -14.98 11.66 -9.48
N VAL A 138 -15.50 11.26 -10.63
CA VAL A 138 -16.94 11.40 -10.97
C VAL A 138 -17.78 10.55 -10.01
N VAL A 139 -17.37 9.31 -9.74
CA VAL A 139 -18.08 8.42 -8.82
C VAL A 139 -18.03 8.95 -7.38
N PHE A 140 -16.88 9.50 -6.94
CA PHE A 140 -16.76 10.13 -5.64
C PHE A 140 -17.69 11.34 -5.48
N TYR A 141 -17.80 12.19 -6.52
CA TYR A 141 -18.72 13.31 -6.54
C TYR A 141 -20.18 12.86 -6.50
N ALA A 142 -20.55 11.83 -7.28
CA ALA A 142 -21.88 11.25 -7.23
C ALA A 142 -22.26 10.77 -5.82
N GLY A 143 -21.28 10.21 -5.08
CA GLY A 143 -21.46 9.85 -3.67
C GLY A 143 -21.79 11.05 -2.77
N HIS A 144 -21.14 12.21 -2.98
CA HIS A 144 -21.44 13.44 -2.25
C HIS A 144 -22.85 13.97 -2.57
N LEU A 145 -23.25 13.95 -3.86
CA LEU A 145 -24.61 14.34 -4.25
C LEU A 145 -25.68 13.46 -3.61
N THR A 146 -25.42 12.14 -3.59
CA THR A 146 -26.34 11.18 -2.94
C THR A 146 -26.35 11.37 -1.41
N ALA A 147 -25.20 11.71 -0.80
CA ALA A 147 -25.13 12.03 0.62
C ALA A 147 -25.95 13.28 0.97
N ALA A 148 -25.85 14.33 0.15
CA ALA A 148 -26.66 15.55 0.33
C ALA A 148 -28.15 15.23 0.27
N LEU A 149 -28.57 14.41 -0.69
CA LEU A 149 -29.97 13.93 -0.79
C LEU A 149 -30.37 13.08 0.42
N ALA A 150 -29.50 12.18 0.87
CA ALA A 150 -29.76 11.29 2.01
C ALA A 150 -30.00 12.07 3.31
N VAL A 151 -29.17 13.08 3.57
CA VAL A 151 -29.30 13.95 4.74
C VAL A 151 -30.55 14.84 4.63
N HIS A 152 -30.85 15.35 3.42
CA HIS A 152 -32.09 16.11 3.18
C HIS A 152 -33.33 15.25 3.47
N MET A 153 -33.32 14.00 3.03
CA MET A 153 -34.42 13.04 3.26
C MET A 153 -34.38 12.41 4.68
N ARG A 154 -33.37 12.71 5.49
CA ARG A 154 -33.12 12.10 6.82
C ARG A 154 -33.07 10.58 6.78
N MET A 155 -32.48 10.00 5.73
CA MET A 155 -32.39 8.56 5.49
C MET A 155 -30.96 8.05 5.67
N LEU A 156 -30.66 7.42 6.80
CA LEU A 156 -29.33 6.88 7.10
C LEU A 156 -28.92 5.76 6.12
N SER A 157 -29.86 4.91 5.70
CA SER A 157 -29.59 3.85 4.72
C SER A 157 -29.15 4.39 3.36
N LEU A 158 -29.74 5.51 2.92
CA LEU A 158 -29.33 6.19 1.68
C LEU A 158 -27.96 6.85 1.86
N LEU A 159 -27.61 7.32 3.05
CA LEU A 159 -26.28 7.84 3.34
C LEU A 159 -25.21 6.74 3.29
N TYR A 160 -25.51 5.55 3.84
CA TYR A 160 -24.63 4.37 3.73
C TYR A 160 -24.40 3.97 2.28
N PHE A 161 -25.45 4.00 1.47
CA PHE A 161 -25.33 3.71 0.04
C PHE A 161 -24.58 4.82 -0.70
N GLY A 162 -24.93 6.09 -0.51
CA GLY A 162 -24.37 7.21 -1.26
C GLY A 162 -22.91 7.48 -0.88
N TYR A 163 -22.68 7.91 0.34
CA TYR A 163 -21.32 8.23 0.78
C TYR A 163 -20.51 6.97 1.10
N GLY A 164 -21.11 6.02 1.81
CA GLY A 164 -20.43 4.79 2.18
C GLY A 164 -20.03 3.96 0.95
N PHE A 165 -20.99 3.56 0.13
CA PHE A 165 -20.73 2.67 -1.00
C PHE A 165 -20.28 3.42 -2.25
N VAL A 166 -21.06 4.37 -2.77
CA VAL A 166 -20.74 5.03 -4.06
C VAL A 166 -19.48 5.87 -3.96
N ALA A 167 -19.34 6.74 -2.95
CA ALA A 167 -18.11 7.49 -2.77
C ALA A 167 -16.92 6.57 -2.44
N GLY A 168 -17.14 5.49 -1.67
CA GLY A 168 -16.12 4.46 -1.39
C GLY A 168 -15.56 3.80 -2.64
N VAL A 169 -16.39 3.50 -3.64
CA VAL A 169 -15.94 3.02 -4.97
C VAL A 169 -15.07 4.07 -5.65
N GLY A 170 -15.53 5.33 -5.68
CA GLY A 170 -14.76 6.44 -6.26
C GLY A 170 -13.40 6.63 -5.60
N LEU A 171 -13.37 6.55 -4.25
CA LEU A 171 -12.14 6.59 -3.43
C LEU A 171 -11.17 5.48 -3.83
N GLY A 172 -11.63 4.23 -3.94
CA GLY A 172 -10.78 3.08 -4.26
C GLY A 172 -10.12 3.19 -5.63
N ILE A 173 -10.88 3.56 -6.67
CA ILE A 173 -10.35 3.76 -8.02
C ILE A 173 -9.33 4.90 -8.03
N GLY A 174 -9.71 6.06 -7.48
CA GLY A 174 -8.87 7.26 -7.52
C GLY A 174 -7.61 7.14 -6.69
N TYR A 175 -7.68 6.50 -5.51
CA TYR A 175 -6.54 6.26 -4.63
C TYR A 175 -5.46 5.44 -5.34
N VAL A 176 -5.81 4.27 -5.86
CA VAL A 176 -4.85 3.36 -6.52
C VAL A 176 -4.31 3.97 -7.81
N SER A 177 -5.16 4.61 -8.63
CA SER A 177 -4.76 5.24 -9.89
C SER A 177 -3.69 6.32 -9.72
N THR A 178 -3.84 7.16 -8.69
CA THR A 178 -2.89 8.25 -8.41
C THR A 178 -1.53 7.71 -7.97
N ILE A 179 -1.51 6.70 -7.10
CA ILE A 179 -0.28 6.08 -6.60
C ILE A 179 0.46 5.37 -7.73
N ASP A 180 -0.25 4.63 -8.58
CA ASP A 180 0.32 3.96 -9.75
C ASP A 180 1.04 4.93 -10.68
N ALA A 181 0.39 6.05 -11.00
CA ALA A 181 0.97 7.09 -11.85
C ALA A 181 2.27 7.65 -11.29
N VAL A 182 2.31 7.99 -10.00
CA VAL A 182 3.50 8.58 -9.36
C VAL A 182 4.63 7.56 -9.27
N ASN A 183 4.36 6.33 -8.87
CA ASN A 183 5.41 5.30 -8.69
C ASN A 183 6.11 4.91 -9.99
N LYS A 184 5.43 5.00 -11.12
CA LYS A 184 6.02 4.74 -12.45
C LYS A 184 7.07 5.77 -12.85
N TRP A 185 7.02 7.00 -12.31
CA TRP A 185 7.99 8.05 -12.61
C TRP A 185 9.29 7.95 -11.79
N TRP A 186 9.24 7.41 -10.55
CA TRP A 186 10.39 7.40 -9.62
C TRP A 186 10.72 6.01 -9.08
N PRO A 187 11.29 5.12 -9.90
CA PRO A 187 11.56 3.74 -9.49
C PRO A 187 12.68 3.58 -8.45
N ARG A 188 13.60 4.57 -8.29
CA ARG A 188 14.70 4.49 -7.31
C ARG A 188 14.31 4.86 -5.88
N ALA A 189 13.58 5.95 -5.73
CA ALA A 189 13.14 6.48 -4.44
C ALA A 189 11.68 6.11 -4.18
N ARG A 190 11.33 4.82 -4.31
CA ARG A 190 9.94 4.34 -4.27
C ARG A 190 9.25 4.65 -2.95
N GLY A 191 9.96 4.53 -1.82
CA GLY A 191 9.38 4.85 -0.51
C GLY A 191 9.05 6.32 -0.39
N THR A 192 9.97 7.19 -0.80
CA THR A 192 9.75 8.63 -0.84
C THR A 192 8.64 8.99 -1.84
N ALA A 193 8.69 8.43 -3.06
CA ALA A 193 7.69 8.69 -4.10
C ALA A 193 6.29 8.22 -3.69
N SER A 194 6.16 6.99 -3.16
CA SER A 194 4.92 6.47 -2.61
C SER A 194 4.41 7.33 -1.45
N GLY A 195 5.30 7.70 -0.53
CA GLY A 195 4.97 8.57 0.60
C GLY A 195 4.45 9.92 0.15
N CYS A 196 5.11 10.56 -0.82
CA CYS A 196 4.66 11.80 -1.45
C CYS A 196 3.31 11.61 -2.17
N ALA A 197 3.13 10.50 -2.90
CA ALA A 197 1.88 10.24 -3.60
C ALA A 197 0.69 10.18 -2.64
N VAL A 198 0.85 9.55 -1.47
CA VAL A 198 -0.24 9.35 -0.53
C VAL A 198 -0.30 10.37 0.60
N MET A 199 0.69 11.27 0.74
CA MET A 199 0.70 12.27 1.83
C MET A 199 -0.54 13.16 1.81
N GLY A 200 -1.03 13.50 0.63
CA GLY A 200 -2.24 14.29 0.47
C GLY A 200 -3.43 13.66 1.18
N PHE A 201 -3.65 12.35 0.97
CA PHE A 201 -4.75 11.63 1.62
C PHE A 201 -4.66 11.68 3.15
N GLY A 202 -3.45 11.52 3.71
CA GLY A 202 -3.22 11.65 5.15
C GLY A 202 -3.49 13.06 5.67
N GLY A 203 -3.14 14.07 4.86
CA GLY A 203 -3.30 15.49 5.21
C GLY A 203 -4.71 16.04 4.98
N GLY A 204 -5.65 15.25 4.42
CA GLY A 204 -6.99 15.75 4.12
C GLY A 204 -7.70 16.34 5.33
N SER A 205 -7.67 15.67 6.48
CA SER A 205 -8.29 16.19 7.69
C SER A 205 -7.66 17.48 8.19
N LEU A 206 -6.41 17.80 7.82
CA LEU A 206 -5.74 19.04 8.23
C LEU A 206 -6.56 20.31 7.88
N ALA A 207 -7.08 20.38 6.67
CA ALA A 207 -7.89 21.53 6.24
C ALA A 207 -9.39 21.23 6.28
N PHE A 208 -9.79 20.01 5.90
CA PHE A 208 -11.21 19.68 5.81
C PHE A 208 -11.90 19.60 7.17
N SER A 209 -11.21 19.36 8.29
CA SER A 209 -11.83 19.41 9.62
C SER A 209 -12.31 20.82 9.97
N ALA A 210 -11.49 21.84 9.77
CA ALA A 210 -11.87 23.22 10.00
C ALA A 210 -12.96 23.69 9.00
N LEU A 211 -12.82 23.29 7.72
CA LEU A 211 -13.82 23.59 6.70
C LEU A 211 -15.17 22.94 7.00
N ASN A 212 -15.18 21.65 7.36
CA ASN A 212 -16.40 20.94 7.69
C ASN A 212 -17.08 21.53 8.92
N LYS A 213 -16.31 21.90 9.95
CA LYS A 213 -16.86 22.60 11.13
C LYS A 213 -17.50 23.93 10.73
N TRP A 214 -16.82 24.71 9.92
CA TRP A 214 -17.36 25.98 9.43
C TRP A 214 -18.64 25.79 8.60
N LEU A 215 -18.66 24.76 7.70
CA LEU A 215 -19.83 24.44 6.91
C LEU A 215 -21.02 24.02 7.78
N VAL A 216 -20.79 23.16 8.78
CA VAL A 216 -21.83 22.71 9.72
C VAL A 216 -22.41 23.87 10.53
N ASP A 217 -21.56 24.84 10.94
CA ASP A 217 -22.00 25.97 11.74
C ASP A 217 -22.71 27.07 10.93
N ASN A 218 -22.44 27.19 9.62
CA ASN A 218 -22.91 28.30 8.79
C ASN A 218 -23.86 27.90 7.67
N THR A 219 -24.04 26.59 7.41
CA THR A 219 -24.93 26.09 6.35
C THR A 219 -25.73 24.87 6.82
N ASP A 220 -26.77 24.52 6.07
CA ASP A 220 -27.47 23.27 6.29
C ASP A 220 -26.61 22.07 5.86
N LEU A 221 -26.74 20.94 6.57
CA LEU A 221 -25.97 19.72 6.27
C LEU A 221 -26.04 19.27 4.79
N PRO A 222 -27.19 19.27 4.10
CA PRO A 222 -27.25 18.95 2.67
C PRO A 222 -26.37 19.90 1.83
N MET A 223 -26.41 21.20 2.12
CA MET A 223 -25.60 22.20 1.43
C MET A 223 -24.11 22.01 1.73
N ALA A 224 -23.76 21.62 2.95
CA ALA A 224 -22.37 21.32 3.30
C ALA A 224 -21.79 20.18 2.41
N PHE A 225 -22.54 19.08 2.19
CA PHE A 225 -22.13 18.01 1.28
C PHE A 225 -22.03 18.46 -0.17
N LEU A 226 -22.95 19.30 -0.65
CA LEU A 226 -22.92 19.85 -2.01
C LEU A 226 -21.71 20.74 -2.23
N ILE A 227 -21.42 21.66 -1.30
CA ILE A 227 -20.27 22.56 -1.38
C ILE A 227 -18.97 21.74 -1.34
N LEU A 228 -18.82 20.84 -0.36
CA LEU A 228 -17.64 20.02 -0.20
C LEU A 228 -17.38 19.16 -1.45
N GLY A 229 -18.40 18.47 -1.93
CA GLY A 229 -18.32 17.64 -3.12
C GLY A 229 -17.96 18.43 -4.38
N SER A 230 -18.61 19.58 -4.62
CA SER A 230 -18.37 20.41 -5.80
C SER A 230 -16.99 21.05 -5.79
N MET A 231 -16.53 21.51 -4.62
CA MET A 231 -15.20 22.09 -4.46
C MET A 231 -14.11 21.04 -4.71
N THR A 232 -14.21 19.86 -4.08
CA THR A 232 -13.23 18.78 -4.28
C THR A 232 -13.24 18.29 -5.72
N PHE A 233 -14.42 18.16 -6.35
CA PHE A 233 -14.54 17.78 -7.75
C PHE A 233 -13.86 18.79 -8.68
N ALA A 234 -14.08 20.09 -8.50
CA ALA A 234 -13.46 21.15 -9.33
C ALA A 234 -11.92 21.12 -9.20
N VAL A 235 -11.40 20.99 -7.99
CA VAL A 235 -9.95 20.92 -7.74
C VAL A 235 -9.34 19.65 -8.37
N MET A 236 -10.00 18.51 -8.21
CA MET A 236 -9.55 17.26 -8.82
C MET A 236 -9.63 17.29 -10.35
N LEU A 237 -10.65 17.94 -10.93
CA LEU A 237 -10.81 18.07 -12.38
C LEU A 237 -9.62 18.81 -13.03
N LEU A 238 -9.12 19.85 -12.36
CA LEU A 238 -7.92 20.57 -12.80
C LEU A 238 -6.66 19.72 -12.64
N SER A 239 -6.53 19.04 -11.50
CA SER A 239 -5.33 18.29 -11.15
C SER A 239 -5.17 16.99 -11.96
N ILE A 240 -6.27 16.32 -12.31
CA ILE A 240 -6.24 15.04 -13.05
C ILE A 240 -5.62 15.17 -14.44
N GLN A 241 -5.64 16.36 -15.03
CA GLN A 241 -5.02 16.64 -16.31
C GLN A 241 -3.51 16.35 -16.32
N PHE A 242 -2.85 16.50 -15.17
CA PHE A 242 -1.40 16.29 -15.01
C PHE A 242 -1.04 14.83 -14.69
N MET A 243 -2.01 13.92 -14.52
CA MET A 243 -1.75 12.50 -14.30
C MET A 243 -1.40 11.79 -15.61
N CYS A 244 -0.16 11.87 -16.05
CA CYS A 244 0.35 11.21 -17.24
C CYS A 244 1.35 10.10 -16.91
N PRO A 245 1.32 8.98 -17.67
CA PRO A 245 2.32 7.93 -17.53
C PRO A 245 3.67 8.40 -18.08
N PRO A 246 4.80 7.81 -17.61
CA PRO A 246 6.09 8.03 -18.24
C PRO A 246 6.10 7.50 -19.69
N PRO A 247 6.96 8.05 -20.58
CA PRO A 247 7.09 7.54 -21.93
C PRO A 247 7.61 6.10 -21.92
N PRO A 248 7.29 5.27 -22.94
CA PRO A 248 7.82 3.93 -23.07
C PRO A 248 9.35 3.96 -23.06
N GLY A 249 9.97 3.09 -22.24
CA GLY A 249 11.42 3.08 -22.05
C GLY A 249 11.96 4.20 -21.17
N HIS A 250 11.10 4.95 -20.47
CA HIS A 250 11.53 5.93 -19.47
C HIS A 250 12.29 5.23 -18.36
N ASN A 251 13.57 5.58 -18.31
CA ASN A 251 14.48 5.00 -17.34
C ASN A 251 15.32 6.12 -16.75
N PRO A 252 14.89 6.74 -15.65
CA PRO A 252 15.64 7.82 -15.02
C PRO A 252 17.05 7.37 -14.59
N ASP A 253 17.31 6.08 -14.64
CA ASP A 253 18.48 5.42 -14.07
C ASP A 253 19.37 4.70 -15.10
N GLY A 254 19.04 4.77 -16.40
CA GLY A 254 19.76 4.02 -17.43
C GLY A 254 19.61 2.48 -17.29
N VAL A 255 18.69 2.00 -16.46
CA VAL A 255 18.35 0.57 -16.37
C VAL A 255 17.32 0.28 -17.45
N VAL A 256 17.75 -0.24 -18.59
CA VAL A 256 16.83 -0.64 -19.67
C VAL A 256 16.01 -1.82 -19.17
N VAL A 257 14.70 -1.62 -18.98
CA VAL A 257 13.75 -2.72 -18.86
C VAL A 257 13.62 -3.30 -20.25
N VAL A 258 14.31 -4.40 -20.53
CA VAL A 258 14.14 -5.13 -21.81
C VAL A 258 12.84 -5.89 -21.68
N ASP A 259 11.88 -5.51 -22.49
CA ASP A 259 10.70 -6.31 -22.73
C ASP A 259 11.13 -7.62 -23.41
N GLU A 260 10.81 -8.76 -22.83
CA GLU A 260 11.16 -10.06 -23.43
C GLU A 260 10.57 -10.23 -24.83
N SER A 261 9.51 -9.50 -25.16
CA SER A 261 8.90 -9.51 -26.50
C SER A 261 9.77 -8.85 -27.58
N GLU A 262 10.57 -7.83 -27.23
CA GLU A 262 11.51 -7.21 -28.19
C GLU A 262 12.75 -8.08 -28.45
N THR A 263 13.17 -8.92 -27.51
CA THR A 263 14.31 -9.82 -27.68
C THR A 263 14.05 -10.93 -28.71
N TRP A 264 12.80 -11.27 -28.97
CA TRP A 264 12.44 -12.27 -30.00
C TRP A 264 12.50 -11.69 -31.41
N GLN A 265 12.25 -10.41 -31.60
CA GLN A 265 12.34 -9.77 -32.93
C GLN A 265 13.79 -9.51 -33.38
N LEU A 266 14.73 -9.37 -32.45
CA LEU A 266 16.17 -9.16 -32.75
C LEU A 266 16.92 -10.48 -33.02
N LYS A 267 16.28 -11.64 -32.92
CA LYS A 267 16.88 -12.97 -33.11
C LYS A 267 16.41 -13.72 -34.35
N GLN A 268 15.79 -13.08 -35.33
CA GLN A 268 15.69 -13.68 -36.64
C GLN A 268 17.09 -13.60 -37.31
N PRO A 269 17.74 -14.73 -37.62
CA PRO A 269 18.93 -14.70 -38.42
C PRO A 269 18.57 -14.13 -39.77
N ASP A 270 19.23 -13.07 -40.18
CA ASP A 270 19.13 -12.56 -41.54
C ASP A 270 19.32 -13.71 -42.53
N ALA A 271 18.34 -13.86 -43.41
CA ALA A 271 18.43 -14.78 -44.53
C ALA A 271 19.74 -14.48 -45.32
N PRO A 272 20.42 -15.48 -45.87
CA PRO A 272 21.70 -15.29 -46.51
C PRO A 272 21.53 -14.35 -47.72
N HIS A 273 22.04 -13.13 -47.60
CA HIS A 273 22.21 -12.25 -48.76
C HIS A 273 23.27 -12.85 -49.64
N THR A 274 22.88 -13.20 -50.84
CA THR A 274 23.73 -13.60 -51.96
C THR A 274 24.83 -12.59 -52.21
N ALA A 275 26.00 -13.15 -52.39
CA ALA A 275 27.25 -12.45 -52.68
C ALA A 275 27.18 -11.45 -53.84
N GLY A 276 27.80 -10.31 -53.65
CA GLY A 276 28.24 -9.46 -54.73
C GLY A 276 28.17 -7.97 -54.39
N GLU A 277 29.18 -7.42 -53.70
CA GLU A 277 29.80 -6.18 -54.13
C GLU A 277 31.05 -5.90 -53.29
N LYS A 278 32.09 -5.52 -54.04
CA LYS A 278 33.49 -5.42 -53.63
C LYS A 278 33.80 -4.21 -52.74
N ALA A 279 34.75 -4.44 -51.89
CA ALA A 279 35.48 -3.55 -51.00
C ALA A 279 35.82 -2.15 -51.53
N TRP A 280 35.85 -1.17 -50.62
CA TRP A 280 36.93 -0.17 -50.52
C TRP A 280 37.02 0.46 -49.12
N GLY A 281 38.24 0.39 -48.53
CA GLY A 281 38.86 1.44 -47.77
C GLY A 281 38.50 1.61 -46.28
N GLY A 282 39.22 0.95 -45.40
CA GLY A 282 39.88 1.36 -44.18
C GLY A 282 39.34 2.51 -43.31
N ALA A 283 38.81 2.14 -42.15
CA ALA A 283 39.02 2.91 -40.93
C ALA A 283 39.04 1.92 -39.73
N LYS A 284 40.16 1.91 -38.98
CA LYS A 284 40.28 1.16 -37.71
C LYS A 284 39.25 1.68 -36.74
N GLY A 285 38.15 0.95 -36.60
CA GLY A 285 37.13 1.22 -35.58
C GLY A 285 37.70 0.94 -34.20
N THR A 286 37.79 1.96 -33.38
CA THR A 286 37.87 1.81 -31.92
C THR A 286 36.79 0.88 -31.44
N PRO A 287 37.09 -0.13 -30.57
CA PRO A 287 36.07 -0.99 -30.03
C PRO A 287 35.03 -0.13 -29.28
N ALA A 288 33.78 -0.30 -29.63
CA ALA A 288 32.67 0.37 -28.92
C ALA A 288 32.81 0.09 -27.42
N PRO A 289 32.59 1.09 -26.56
CA PRO A 289 32.63 0.89 -25.12
C PRO A 289 31.67 -0.23 -24.74
N PRO A 290 32.04 -1.12 -23.79
CA PRO A 290 31.20 -2.23 -23.38
C PRO A 290 29.84 -1.68 -22.95
N GLN A 291 28.78 -2.11 -23.64
CA GLN A 291 27.43 -1.70 -23.30
C GLN A 291 27.16 -2.09 -21.84
N PRO A 292 26.55 -1.20 -21.03
CA PRO A 292 26.26 -1.49 -19.64
C PRO A 292 25.38 -2.75 -19.56
N ARG A 293 25.86 -3.76 -18.84
CA ARG A 293 25.14 -5.02 -18.62
C ARG A 293 23.73 -4.73 -18.14
N GLN A 294 22.75 -5.11 -18.94
CA GLN A 294 21.33 -4.98 -18.63
C GLN A 294 21.03 -5.77 -17.35
N ARG A 295 20.61 -5.09 -16.28
CA ARG A 295 20.06 -5.74 -15.10
C ARG A 295 18.64 -6.19 -15.41
N GLN A 296 18.43 -7.48 -15.58
CA GLN A 296 17.08 -8.06 -15.64
C GLN A 296 16.33 -7.73 -14.35
N THR A 297 15.21 -7.04 -14.45
CA THR A 297 14.30 -6.82 -13.32
C THR A 297 13.48 -8.09 -13.12
N LEU A 298 13.82 -8.85 -12.09
CA LEU A 298 13.02 -10.01 -11.70
C LEU A 298 11.69 -9.54 -11.11
N SER A 299 10.61 -10.00 -11.68
CA SER A 299 9.26 -9.81 -11.15
C SER A 299 8.59 -11.17 -10.96
N VAL A 300 7.71 -11.23 -9.98
CA VAL A 300 6.93 -12.41 -9.62
C VAL A 300 5.50 -12.20 -10.11
N SER A 301 4.85 -13.24 -10.64
CA SER A 301 3.44 -13.14 -11.02
C SER A 301 2.54 -12.85 -9.81
N LEU A 302 1.38 -12.22 -10.05
CA LEU A 302 0.44 -11.93 -8.97
C LEU A 302 0.01 -13.21 -8.23
N SER A 303 -0.21 -14.32 -8.96
CA SER A 303 -0.59 -15.59 -8.36
C SER A 303 0.49 -16.19 -7.45
N GLU A 304 1.77 -16.06 -7.83
CA GLU A 304 2.89 -16.46 -6.99
C GLU A 304 3.07 -15.56 -5.77
N ALA A 305 2.85 -14.24 -5.95
CA ALA A 305 2.87 -13.31 -4.83
C ALA A 305 1.82 -13.67 -3.79
N LEU A 306 0.57 -13.92 -4.21
CA LEU A 306 -0.55 -14.29 -3.34
C LEU A 306 -0.41 -15.69 -2.71
N ARG A 307 0.28 -16.63 -3.35
CA ARG A 307 0.61 -17.94 -2.76
C ARG A 307 1.76 -17.86 -1.75
N SER A 308 2.48 -16.73 -1.71
CA SER A 308 3.61 -16.54 -0.82
C SER A 308 3.17 -16.29 0.62
N ARG A 309 3.80 -17.01 1.58
CA ARG A 309 3.62 -16.76 3.02
C ARG A 309 3.99 -15.32 3.39
N ASP A 310 5.01 -14.76 2.75
CA ASP A 310 5.50 -13.40 3.04
C ASP A 310 4.46 -12.34 2.75
N TYR A 311 3.63 -12.52 1.71
CA TYR A 311 2.52 -11.63 1.39
C TYR A 311 1.50 -11.57 2.53
N TRP A 312 1.07 -12.73 3.03
CA TRP A 312 0.06 -12.80 4.10
C TRP A 312 0.61 -12.37 5.46
N LEU A 313 1.89 -12.65 5.74
CA LEU A 313 2.55 -12.12 6.93
C LEU A 313 2.63 -10.60 6.89
N LEU A 314 2.96 -9.99 5.75
CA LEU A 314 2.93 -8.55 5.56
C LEU A 314 1.50 -8.00 5.64
N TYR A 315 0.51 -8.73 5.10
CA TYR A 315 -0.90 -8.38 5.18
C TYR A 315 -1.37 -8.25 6.64
N VAL A 316 -1.07 -9.24 7.48
CA VAL A 316 -1.42 -9.21 8.91
C VAL A 316 -0.67 -8.09 9.63
N ALA A 317 0.60 -7.90 9.34
CA ALA A 317 1.38 -6.80 9.91
C ALA A 317 0.81 -5.43 9.52
N PHE A 318 0.38 -5.27 8.27
CA PHE A 318 -0.24 -4.03 7.79
C PHE A 318 -1.62 -3.81 8.41
N LEU A 319 -2.47 -4.84 8.47
CA LEU A 319 -3.76 -4.79 9.17
C LEU A 319 -3.58 -4.31 10.62
N SER A 320 -2.61 -4.86 11.32
CA SER A 320 -2.29 -4.51 12.70
C SER A 320 -1.81 -3.06 12.85
N ASN A 321 -1.01 -2.56 11.90
CA ASN A 321 -0.54 -1.18 11.90
C ASN A 321 -1.68 -0.18 11.76
N ILE A 322 -2.73 -0.51 10.99
CA ILE A 322 -3.77 0.47 10.61
C ILE A 322 -5.00 0.47 11.51
N VAL A 323 -5.31 -0.63 12.20
CA VAL A 323 -6.59 -0.79 12.93
C VAL A 323 -6.77 0.25 14.02
N PHE A 324 -5.74 0.53 14.81
CA PHE A 324 -5.82 1.49 15.93
C PHE A 324 -6.20 2.89 15.46
N CYS A 325 -5.44 3.43 14.52
CA CYS A 325 -5.66 4.80 14.06
C CYS A 325 -6.96 4.96 13.29
N LEU A 326 -7.40 3.94 12.53
CA LEU A 326 -8.70 4.00 11.86
C LEU A 326 -9.86 4.15 12.84
N VAL A 327 -9.83 3.37 13.91
CA VAL A 327 -10.83 3.45 14.98
C VAL A 327 -10.77 4.80 15.69
N VAL A 328 -9.58 5.29 15.97
CA VAL A 328 -9.40 6.59 16.64
C VAL A 328 -9.83 7.74 15.73
N ILE A 329 -9.40 7.79 14.47
CA ILE A 329 -9.75 8.86 13.51
C ILE A 329 -11.26 9.04 13.40
N SER A 330 -12.02 7.93 13.34
CA SER A 330 -13.47 7.98 13.22
C SER A 330 -14.18 8.47 14.49
N ASN A 331 -13.55 8.33 15.66
CA ASN A 331 -14.17 8.60 16.97
C ASN A 331 -13.42 9.68 17.79
N LEU A 332 -12.38 10.32 17.26
CA LEU A 332 -11.52 11.23 18.04
C LEU A 332 -12.29 12.37 18.72
N PRO A 333 -13.24 13.08 18.08
CA PRO A 333 -14.05 14.09 18.76
C PRO A 333 -14.81 13.50 19.96
N ARG A 334 -15.46 12.36 19.78
CA ARG A 334 -16.21 11.67 20.85
C ARG A 334 -15.30 11.21 22.00
N LEU A 335 -14.11 10.68 21.68
CA LEU A 335 -13.10 10.30 22.68
C LEU A 335 -12.66 11.49 23.53
N ILE A 336 -12.38 12.62 22.89
CA ILE A 336 -11.97 13.85 23.58
C ILE A 336 -13.11 14.35 24.46
N ASP A 337 -14.32 14.43 23.94
CA ASP A 337 -15.46 14.94 24.67
C ASP A 337 -15.85 14.04 25.85
N SER A 338 -15.89 12.73 25.66
CA SER A 338 -16.23 11.77 26.71
C SER A 338 -15.16 11.71 27.82
N LEU A 339 -13.88 11.72 27.48
CA LEU A 339 -12.81 11.54 28.45
C LEU A 339 -12.32 12.84 29.08
N PHE A 340 -12.33 13.96 28.34
CA PHE A 340 -11.72 15.22 28.76
C PHE A 340 -12.66 16.45 28.62
N GLY A 341 -13.90 16.27 28.13
CA GLY A 341 -14.79 17.34 27.75
C GLY A 341 -16.13 17.36 28.47
N MET A 342 -17.16 17.76 27.75
CA MET A 342 -18.53 17.94 28.26
C MET A 342 -19.24 16.61 28.57
N GLY A 343 -18.79 15.51 28.00
CA GLY A 343 -19.35 14.17 28.23
C GLY A 343 -19.00 13.55 29.59
N ARG A 344 -18.20 14.21 30.44
CA ARG A 344 -17.77 13.72 31.76
C ARG A 344 -18.82 13.88 32.85
N ALA A 345 -18.61 13.18 33.97
CA ALA A 345 -19.41 13.36 35.19
C ALA A 345 -19.41 14.80 35.71
N VAL A 346 -18.27 15.51 35.59
CA VAL A 346 -18.16 16.95 35.80
C VAL A 346 -17.78 17.57 34.45
N PRO A 347 -18.75 18.16 33.72
CA PRO A 347 -18.52 18.74 32.42
C PRO A 347 -17.49 19.87 32.45
N ARG A 348 -16.57 19.87 31.51
CA ARG A 348 -15.60 20.96 31.31
C ARG A 348 -15.31 21.13 29.80
N SER A 349 -14.92 22.32 29.40
CA SER A 349 -14.43 22.49 28.03
C SER A 349 -13.09 21.74 27.84
N PRO A 350 -12.94 20.94 26.78
CA PRO A 350 -11.65 20.30 26.50
C PRO A 350 -10.57 21.36 26.28
N PRO A 351 -9.31 21.06 26.64
CA PRO A 351 -8.19 22.03 26.48
C PRO A 351 -7.95 22.49 25.04
N MET A 352 -8.44 21.74 24.06
CA MET A 352 -8.34 22.05 22.64
C MET A 352 -9.67 21.72 21.95
N PRO A 353 -10.18 22.58 21.03
CA PRO A 353 -11.33 22.25 20.20
C PRO A 353 -11.12 20.95 19.41
N THR A 354 -12.12 20.09 19.36
CA THR A 354 -12.02 18.74 18.75
C THR A 354 -11.64 18.78 17.27
N TYR A 355 -12.16 19.75 16.51
CA TYR A 355 -11.81 19.90 15.10
C TYR A 355 -10.33 20.27 14.89
N ILE A 356 -9.72 21.03 15.82
CA ILE A 356 -8.27 21.33 15.78
C ILE A 356 -7.47 20.06 16.07
N ALA A 357 -7.89 19.25 17.05
CA ALA A 357 -7.24 17.98 17.35
C ALA A 357 -7.22 17.04 16.13
N VAL A 358 -8.34 16.96 15.38
CA VAL A 358 -8.45 16.19 14.13
C VAL A 358 -7.61 16.82 13.00
N SER A 359 -7.53 18.16 12.92
CA SER A 359 -6.66 18.83 11.96
C SER A 359 -5.18 18.52 12.20
N VAL A 360 -4.73 18.61 13.45
CA VAL A 360 -3.34 18.30 13.84
C VAL A 360 -3.03 16.82 13.63
N GLU A 361 -3.98 15.94 13.91
CA GLU A 361 -3.88 14.50 13.62
C GLU A 361 -3.61 14.26 12.12
N GLY A 362 -4.32 14.96 11.23
CA GLY A 362 -4.06 14.93 9.79
C GLY A 362 -2.66 15.39 9.40
N ALA A 363 -2.12 16.41 10.07
CA ALA A 363 -0.75 16.86 9.85
C ALA A 363 0.27 15.77 10.20
N PHE A 364 0.11 15.11 11.35
CA PHE A 364 0.98 14.00 11.76
C PHE A 364 0.85 12.78 10.82
N ASN A 365 -0.36 12.47 10.34
CA ASN A 365 -0.59 11.44 9.33
C ASN A 365 0.17 11.76 8.03
N MET A 366 0.02 12.98 7.52
CA MET A 366 0.71 13.46 6.33
C MET A 366 2.24 13.36 6.46
N LEU A 367 2.79 13.88 7.56
CA LEU A 367 4.23 13.84 7.84
C LEU A 367 4.74 12.39 7.93
N GLY A 368 4.01 11.51 8.60
CA GLY A 368 4.35 10.10 8.72
C GLY A 368 4.54 9.44 7.37
N ARG A 369 3.66 9.68 6.39
CA ARG A 369 3.72 9.09 5.05
C ARG A 369 5.01 9.44 4.32
N VAL A 370 5.47 10.67 4.40
CA VAL A 370 6.70 11.12 3.70
C VAL A 370 7.95 10.74 4.47
N LEU A 371 8.02 11.12 5.76
CA LEU A 371 9.23 10.94 6.56
C LEU A 371 9.59 9.46 6.72
N VAL A 372 8.59 8.63 7.02
CA VAL A 372 8.82 7.18 7.17
C VAL A 372 9.10 6.53 5.82
N GLY A 373 8.44 6.96 4.75
CA GLY A 373 8.73 6.53 3.39
C GLY A 373 10.20 6.76 3.04
N ALA A 374 10.70 7.97 3.25
CA ALA A 374 12.10 8.35 3.02
C ALA A 374 13.06 7.58 3.96
N LEU A 375 12.74 7.49 5.26
CA LEU A 375 13.53 6.72 6.22
C LEU A 375 13.65 5.25 5.81
N SER A 376 12.58 4.68 5.26
CA SER A 376 12.56 3.28 4.81
C SER A 376 13.45 3.04 3.59
N ASP A 377 13.69 4.05 2.75
CA ASP A 377 14.66 3.98 1.66
C ASP A 377 16.12 3.88 2.18
N LEU A 378 16.40 4.51 3.33
CA LEU A 378 17.73 4.56 3.93
C LEU A 378 18.03 3.35 4.82
N VAL A 379 17.10 3.01 5.72
CA VAL A 379 17.30 1.99 6.79
C VAL A 379 16.85 0.61 6.36
N GLY A 380 15.91 0.54 5.41
CA GLY A 380 15.29 -0.69 4.91
C GLY A 380 13.86 -0.88 5.41
N ARG A 381 12.98 -1.35 4.50
CA ARG A 381 11.52 -1.44 4.70
C ARG A 381 11.11 -2.19 5.97
N LYS A 382 11.60 -3.43 6.09
CA LYS A 382 11.25 -4.31 7.20
C LYS A 382 11.63 -3.72 8.56
N THR A 383 12.83 -3.14 8.67
CA THR A 383 13.32 -2.57 9.93
C THR A 383 12.46 -1.39 10.37
N VAL A 384 12.14 -0.51 9.43
CA VAL A 384 11.29 0.65 9.71
C VAL A 384 9.88 0.19 10.07
N PHE A 385 9.32 -0.81 9.38
CA PHE A 385 7.98 -1.32 9.67
C PHE A 385 7.90 -1.94 11.08
N LEU A 386 8.93 -2.70 11.48
CA LEU A 386 9.04 -3.23 12.84
C LEU A 386 9.10 -2.11 13.88
N LEU A 387 9.86 -1.04 13.59
CA LEU A 387 9.92 0.13 14.47
C LEU A 387 8.55 0.81 14.65
N LEU A 388 7.79 0.95 13.55
CA LEU A 388 6.43 1.51 13.63
C LEU A 388 5.51 0.70 14.54
N LEU A 389 5.50 -0.62 14.37
CA LEU A 389 4.70 -1.51 15.22
C LEU A 389 5.15 -1.48 16.68
N LEU A 390 6.46 -1.43 16.93
CA LEU A 390 6.99 -1.32 18.29
C LEU A 390 6.57 0.00 18.96
N VAL A 391 6.66 1.11 18.26
CA VAL A 391 6.20 2.42 18.76
C VAL A 391 4.70 2.38 19.07
N GLN A 392 3.88 1.77 18.21
CA GLN A 392 2.44 1.63 18.46
C GLN A 392 2.13 0.74 19.68
N ILE A 393 2.89 -0.34 19.90
CA ILE A 393 2.78 -1.16 21.12
C ILE A 393 3.04 -0.30 22.35
N ILE A 394 4.14 0.48 22.36
CA ILE A 394 4.49 1.39 23.46
C ILE A 394 3.36 2.41 23.69
N VAL A 395 2.89 3.06 22.63
CA VAL A 395 1.78 4.03 22.70
C VAL A 395 0.56 3.40 23.36
N LEU A 396 0.12 2.21 22.92
CA LEU A 396 -1.08 1.55 23.46
C LEU A 396 -0.95 1.11 24.91
N ILE A 397 0.27 0.88 25.41
CA ILE A 397 0.52 0.64 26.84
C ILE A 397 0.35 1.94 27.64
N PHE A 398 0.79 3.09 27.08
CA PHE A 398 0.76 4.36 27.80
C PHE A 398 -0.56 5.14 27.65
N VAL A 399 -1.38 4.89 26.62
CA VAL A 399 -2.68 5.57 26.43
C VAL A 399 -3.63 5.35 27.62
N PRO A 400 -3.86 4.13 28.15
CA PRO A 400 -4.67 3.92 29.34
C PRO A 400 -4.13 4.66 30.57
N ILE A 401 -2.81 4.73 30.72
CA ILE A 401 -2.18 5.46 31.82
C ILE A 401 -2.45 6.96 31.70
N ALA A 402 -2.35 7.53 30.49
CA ALA A 402 -2.64 8.94 30.24
C ALA A 402 -4.11 9.30 30.54
N ILE A 403 -5.05 8.36 30.26
CA ILE A 403 -6.48 8.51 30.60
C ILE A 403 -6.64 8.46 32.12
N HIS A 404 -6.05 7.48 32.81
CA HIS A 404 -6.16 7.31 34.26
C HIS A 404 -5.63 8.53 35.04
N VAL A 405 -4.51 9.11 34.60
CA VAL A 405 -3.91 10.32 35.19
C VAL A 405 -4.63 11.60 34.78
N ASP A 406 -5.69 11.50 33.97
CA ASP A 406 -6.47 12.64 33.42
C ASP A 406 -5.61 13.68 32.67
N SER A 407 -4.60 13.21 31.92
CA SER A 407 -3.66 14.07 31.21
C SER A 407 -4.03 14.17 29.72
N PHE A 408 -4.76 15.21 29.33
CA PHE A 408 -5.15 15.46 27.93
C PHE A 408 -3.94 15.55 26.99
N TRP A 409 -2.90 16.29 27.36
CA TRP A 409 -1.74 16.48 26.49
C TRP A 409 -0.91 15.21 26.29
N ALA A 410 -0.82 14.38 27.33
CA ALA A 410 -0.19 13.06 27.18
C ALA A 410 -1.03 12.16 26.26
N PHE A 411 -2.34 12.10 26.45
CA PHE A 411 -3.26 11.33 25.63
C PHE A 411 -3.15 11.74 24.15
N ILE A 412 -3.36 13.02 23.85
CA ILE A 412 -3.39 13.47 22.45
C ILE A 412 -2.02 13.35 21.77
N GLY A 413 -0.92 13.58 22.50
CA GLY A 413 0.44 13.38 22.00
C GLY A 413 0.75 11.93 21.64
N LEU A 414 0.26 10.96 22.43
CA LEU A 414 0.35 9.54 22.14
C LEU A 414 -0.47 9.16 20.89
N ILE A 415 -1.69 9.71 20.75
CA ILE A 415 -2.52 9.51 19.55
C ILE A 415 -1.80 10.03 18.31
N TRP A 416 -1.28 11.26 18.34
CA TRP A 416 -0.54 11.82 17.21
C TRP A 416 0.71 11.01 16.85
N THR A 417 1.41 10.48 17.85
CA THR A 417 2.56 9.59 17.63
C THR A 417 2.14 8.30 16.90
N ALA A 418 1.04 7.68 17.33
CA ALA A 418 0.50 6.50 16.64
C ALA A 418 0.08 6.83 15.21
N THR A 419 -0.46 8.03 14.98
CA THR A 419 -0.87 8.49 13.64
C THR A 419 0.31 8.67 12.69
N VAL A 420 1.48 9.13 13.18
CA VAL A 420 2.73 9.09 12.38
C VAL A 420 3.06 7.67 11.94
N CYS A 421 2.94 6.70 12.85
CA CYS A 421 3.21 5.29 12.52
C CYS A 421 2.20 4.73 11.51
N TYR A 422 0.92 5.09 11.64
CA TYR A 422 -0.14 4.73 10.71
C TYR A 422 0.13 5.30 9.30
N GLY A 423 0.37 6.61 9.21
CA GLY A 423 0.70 7.26 7.95
C GLY A 423 1.95 6.66 7.31
N GLY A 424 2.98 6.40 8.12
CA GLY A 424 4.23 5.78 7.69
C GLY A 424 4.04 4.40 7.08
N GLY A 425 3.19 3.56 7.68
CA GLY A 425 2.82 2.26 7.13
C GLY A 425 2.25 2.38 5.72
N PHE A 426 1.28 3.28 5.51
CA PHE A 426 0.71 3.54 4.18
C PHE A 426 1.72 4.07 3.18
N GLY A 427 2.58 5.00 3.60
CA GLY A 427 3.58 5.61 2.71
C GLY A 427 4.57 4.60 2.13
N MET A 428 4.94 3.57 2.90
CA MET A 428 5.98 2.62 2.50
C MET A 428 5.46 1.30 1.91
N ILE A 429 4.19 0.92 2.12
CA ILE A 429 3.64 -0.38 1.66
C ILE A 429 3.79 -0.62 0.16
N PRO A 430 3.48 0.32 -0.76
CA PRO A 430 3.65 0.08 -2.19
C PRO A 430 5.11 -0.22 -2.56
N ALA A 431 6.05 0.51 -1.96
CA ALA A 431 7.48 0.29 -2.15
C ALA A 431 7.94 -1.04 -1.54
N PHE A 432 7.40 -1.43 -0.41
CA PHE A 432 7.71 -2.71 0.23
C PHE A 432 7.26 -3.89 -0.64
N LEU A 433 6.05 -3.83 -1.21
CA LEU A 433 5.56 -4.83 -2.16
C LEU A 433 6.43 -4.91 -3.42
N ALA A 434 6.83 -3.76 -3.97
CA ALA A 434 7.72 -3.71 -5.12
C ALA A 434 9.11 -4.32 -4.85
N ASP A 435 9.65 -4.13 -3.64
CA ASP A 435 10.93 -4.72 -3.23
C ASP A 435 10.82 -6.25 -2.99
N MET A 436 9.63 -6.73 -2.59
CA MET A 436 9.38 -8.16 -2.35
C MET A 436 9.03 -8.95 -3.61
N PHE A 437 8.27 -8.36 -4.53
CA PHE A 437 7.66 -9.08 -5.65
C PHE A 437 8.05 -8.54 -7.04
N GLY A 438 8.80 -7.45 -7.09
CA GLY A 438 9.15 -6.78 -8.33
C GLY A 438 8.17 -5.67 -8.69
N ILE A 439 8.45 -4.97 -9.81
CA ILE A 439 7.69 -3.77 -10.23
C ILE A 439 6.39 -4.14 -10.91
N ASN A 440 6.41 -5.21 -11.71
CA ASN A 440 5.25 -5.69 -12.44
C ASN A 440 4.21 -6.21 -11.43
N ASN A 441 2.95 -5.92 -11.64
CA ASN A 441 1.84 -6.26 -10.74
C ASN A 441 1.85 -5.58 -9.35
N THR A 442 2.67 -4.53 -9.14
CA THR A 442 2.70 -3.81 -7.85
C THR A 442 1.35 -3.20 -7.50
N SER A 443 0.65 -2.61 -8.47
CA SER A 443 -0.67 -1.98 -8.26
C SER A 443 -1.73 -3.02 -7.92
N SER A 444 -1.70 -4.19 -8.57
CA SER A 444 -2.60 -5.30 -8.26
C SER A 444 -2.33 -5.89 -6.87
N CYS A 445 -1.06 -6.11 -6.52
CA CYS A 445 -0.66 -6.53 -5.16
C CYS A 445 -1.04 -5.48 -4.11
N HIS A 446 -0.84 -4.18 -4.43
CA HIS A 446 -1.21 -3.08 -3.55
C HIS A 446 -2.72 -2.98 -3.39
N GLY A 447 -3.49 -3.09 -4.47
CA GLY A 447 -4.95 -3.12 -4.40
C GLY A 447 -5.46 -4.22 -3.47
N ILE A 448 -4.93 -5.43 -3.59
CA ILE A 448 -5.34 -6.56 -2.75
C ILE A 448 -4.95 -6.34 -1.28
N ILE A 449 -3.76 -5.80 -0.97
CA ILE A 449 -3.37 -5.55 0.43
C ILE A 449 -4.24 -4.46 1.08
N LEU A 450 -4.83 -3.55 0.30
CA LEU A 450 -5.78 -2.56 0.81
C LEU A 450 -7.07 -3.19 1.35
N THR A 451 -7.39 -4.46 1.05
CA THR A 451 -8.49 -5.16 1.74
C THR A 451 -8.24 -5.31 3.24
N ALA A 452 -6.98 -5.22 3.70
CA ALA A 452 -6.69 -5.07 5.13
C ALA A 452 -7.30 -3.79 5.71
N TRP A 453 -7.34 -2.72 4.92
CA TRP A 453 -8.03 -1.48 5.29
C TRP A 453 -9.54 -1.68 5.41
N SER A 454 -10.14 -2.46 4.49
CA SER A 454 -11.54 -2.84 4.57
C SER A 454 -11.86 -3.60 5.87
N ILE A 455 -11.03 -4.59 6.21
CA ILE A 455 -11.21 -5.37 7.45
C ILE A 455 -11.01 -4.48 8.68
N ALA A 456 -9.95 -3.68 8.72
CA ALA A 456 -9.68 -2.78 9.84
C ALA A 456 -10.80 -1.77 10.05
N SER A 457 -11.36 -1.22 8.98
CA SER A 457 -12.43 -0.23 9.04
C SER A 457 -13.76 -0.85 9.47
N ILE A 458 -14.22 -1.90 8.76
CA ILE A 458 -15.52 -2.50 9.04
C ILE A 458 -15.46 -3.31 10.34
N VAL A 459 -14.57 -4.30 10.43
CA VAL A 459 -14.53 -5.20 11.60
C VAL A 459 -13.98 -4.45 12.81
N GLY A 460 -12.88 -3.71 12.67
CA GLY A 460 -12.30 -2.95 13.77
C GLY A 460 -13.22 -1.85 14.28
N GLY A 461 -13.80 -1.05 13.36
CA GLY A 461 -14.72 0.01 13.71
C GLY A 461 -16.01 -0.51 14.38
N MET A 462 -16.64 -1.54 13.80
CA MET A 462 -17.84 -2.13 14.38
C MET A 462 -17.56 -2.83 15.73
N THR A 463 -16.38 -3.46 15.90
CA THR A 463 -16.00 -4.05 17.18
C THR A 463 -15.85 -2.97 18.25
N PHE A 464 -15.18 -1.86 17.92
CA PHE A 464 -15.03 -0.74 18.85
C PHE A 464 -16.39 -0.18 19.29
N THR A 465 -17.23 0.17 18.32
CA THR A 465 -18.59 0.69 18.59
C THR A 465 -19.44 -0.34 19.34
N GLY A 466 -19.34 -1.62 19.00
CA GLY A 466 -20.05 -2.71 19.70
C GLY A 466 -19.64 -2.85 21.17
N VAL A 467 -18.35 -2.71 21.49
CA VAL A 467 -17.85 -2.70 22.87
C VAL A 467 -18.41 -1.49 23.61
N VAL A 468 -18.35 -0.30 23.03
CA VAL A 468 -18.93 0.93 23.62
C VAL A 468 -20.41 0.73 23.93
N ASN A 469 -21.19 0.30 22.94
CA ASN A 469 -22.64 0.13 23.08
C ASN A 469 -23.01 -0.94 24.13
N ARG A 470 -22.23 -2.02 24.22
CA ARG A 470 -22.45 -3.05 25.25
C ARG A 470 -22.26 -2.49 26.66
N PHE A 471 -21.17 -1.76 26.91
CA PHE A 471 -20.93 -1.15 28.21
C PHE A 471 -22.06 -0.13 28.57
N LEU A 472 -22.50 0.67 27.60
CA LEU A 472 -23.59 1.63 27.80
C LEU A 472 -24.91 0.91 28.09
N SER A 473 -25.22 -0.22 27.44
CA SER A 473 -26.41 -1.03 27.74
C SER A 473 -26.35 -1.70 29.09
N ASP A 474 -25.15 -2.02 29.59
CA ASP A 474 -24.90 -2.57 30.93
C ASP A 474 -24.93 -1.48 32.04
N GLY A 475 -25.27 -0.23 31.68
CA GLY A 475 -25.41 0.91 32.61
C GLY A 475 -24.11 1.70 32.86
N ALA A 476 -23.04 1.46 32.11
CA ALA A 476 -21.85 2.27 32.20
C ALA A 476 -22.07 3.65 31.56
N HIS A 477 -21.34 4.64 32.01
CA HIS A 477 -21.36 5.98 31.43
C HIS A 477 -20.32 6.10 30.32
N ALA A 478 -20.56 6.98 29.33
CA ALA A 478 -19.65 7.18 28.19
C ALA A 478 -18.23 7.64 28.59
N TYR A 479 -18.06 8.18 29.78
CA TYR A 479 -16.75 8.59 30.34
C TYR A 479 -16.02 7.48 31.12
N ASP A 480 -16.59 6.29 31.24
CA ASP A 480 -15.95 5.19 31.97
C ASP A 480 -14.68 4.71 31.25
N GLU A 481 -13.54 4.85 31.90
CA GLU A 481 -12.22 4.44 31.39
C GLU A 481 -12.20 2.99 30.90
N LYS A 482 -12.94 2.10 31.58
CA LYS A 482 -13.01 0.66 31.27
C LYS A 482 -13.43 0.37 29.83
N ILE A 483 -14.30 1.20 29.26
CA ILE A 483 -14.77 1.06 27.87
C ILE A 483 -13.57 1.18 26.90
N TYR A 484 -12.77 2.21 27.09
CA TYR A 484 -11.67 2.54 26.21
C TYR A 484 -10.47 1.64 26.46
N VAL A 485 -10.16 1.33 27.72
CA VAL A 485 -9.11 0.37 28.10
C VAL A 485 -9.39 -1.01 27.48
N THR A 486 -10.64 -1.49 27.54
CA THR A 486 -11.04 -2.76 26.91
C THR A 486 -10.81 -2.71 25.39
N ASN A 487 -11.18 -1.60 24.74
CA ASN A 487 -10.95 -1.43 23.31
C ASN A 487 -9.46 -1.39 22.97
N PHE A 488 -8.64 -0.68 23.70
CA PHE A 488 -7.20 -0.61 23.43
C PHE A 488 -6.49 -1.94 23.71
N ALA A 489 -7.01 -2.75 24.64
CA ALA A 489 -6.44 -4.06 24.97
C ALA A 489 -6.50 -5.05 23.79
N TRP A 490 -7.67 -5.24 23.14
CA TRP A 490 -7.76 -6.15 22.00
C TRP A 490 -6.98 -5.64 20.78
N ILE A 491 -6.90 -4.30 20.59
CA ILE A 491 -6.08 -3.69 19.54
C ILE A 491 -4.59 -3.96 19.80
N LEU A 492 -4.15 -3.82 21.05
CA LEU A 492 -2.76 -4.13 21.44
C LEU A 492 -2.38 -5.57 21.08
N VAL A 493 -3.26 -6.54 21.37
CA VAL A 493 -3.03 -7.94 21.00
C VAL A 493 -2.84 -8.09 19.49
N LEU A 494 -3.67 -7.43 18.67
CA LEU A 494 -3.51 -7.46 17.22
C LEU A 494 -2.18 -6.87 16.76
N ILE A 495 -1.73 -5.75 17.35
CA ILE A 495 -0.46 -5.12 16.97
C ILE A 495 0.72 -6.02 17.36
N VAL A 496 0.67 -6.69 18.51
CA VAL A 496 1.70 -7.67 18.91
C VAL A 496 1.74 -8.84 17.91
N ILE A 497 0.60 -9.37 17.49
CA ILE A 497 0.54 -10.41 16.45
C ILE A 497 1.16 -9.89 15.15
N GLY A 498 0.83 -8.68 14.72
CA GLY A 498 1.42 -8.05 13.53
C GLY A 498 2.94 -7.87 13.63
N PHE A 499 3.43 -7.47 14.79
CA PHE A 499 4.86 -7.35 15.07
C PHE A 499 5.56 -8.71 14.91
N VAL A 500 5.02 -9.75 15.52
CA VAL A 500 5.55 -11.13 15.39
C VAL A 500 5.52 -11.59 13.93
N CYS A 501 4.41 -11.39 13.21
CA CYS A 501 4.33 -11.72 11.78
C CYS A 501 5.38 -10.98 10.96
N CYS A 502 5.60 -9.69 11.22
CA CYS A 502 6.59 -8.89 10.51
C CYS A 502 8.03 -9.38 10.73
N LEU A 503 8.35 -9.97 11.88
CA LEU A 503 9.67 -10.58 12.14
C LEU A 503 10.01 -11.68 11.13
N PHE A 504 9.02 -12.42 10.64
CA PHE A 504 9.21 -13.53 9.71
C PHE A 504 9.09 -13.15 8.23
N VAL A 505 8.71 -11.92 7.89
CA VAL A 505 8.63 -11.43 6.49
C VAL A 505 10.01 -11.40 5.85
N ARG A 506 10.14 -11.97 4.64
CA ARG A 506 11.32 -11.81 3.79
C ARG A 506 11.17 -10.58 2.92
N ALA A 507 11.95 -9.54 3.21
CA ALA A 507 11.74 -8.18 2.70
C ALA A 507 12.23 -7.93 1.27
N SER A 508 12.86 -8.89 0.62
CA SER A 508 13.46 -8.71 -0.71
C SER A 508 13.21 -9.92 -1.59
N ILE A 509 13.01 -9.67 -2.89
CA ILE A 509 12.94 -10.73 -3.90
C ILE A 509 14.18 -11.62 -3.87
N ARG A 510 15.36 -11.05 -3.59
CA ARG A 510 16.60 -11.81 -3.41
C ARG A 510 16.51 -12.83 -2.29
N ASP A 511 15.92 -12.46 -1.15
CA ASP A 511 15.78 -13.35 0.01
C ASP A 511 14.83 -14.53 -0.25
N ARG A 512 13.95 -14.40 -1.24
CA ARG A 512 13.01 -15.44 -1.67
C ARG A 512 13.58 -16.38 -2.73
N MET A 513 14.26 -15.80 -3.73
CA MET A 513 14.76 -16.55 -4.90
C MET A 513 16.12 -17.20 -4.64
N PHE A 514 16.85 -16.73 -3.65
CA PHE A 514 18.16 -17.31 -3.33
C PHE A 514 17.98 -18.72 -2.74
N PRO A 515 18.60 -19.75 -3.31
CA PRO A 515 18.48 -21.10 -2.78
C PRO A 515 18.99 -21.16 -1.34
N ALA A 516 18.25 -21.86 -0.49
CA ALA A 516 18.69 -22.13 0.87
C ALA A 516 19.90 -23.07 0.84
N LEU A 517 20.93 -22.78 1.66
CA LEU A 517 22.02 -23.72 1.83
C LEU A 517 21.52 -25.01 2.51
N PRO A 518 22.14 -26.18 2.25
CA PRO A 518 21.66 -27.47 2.77
C PRO A 518 21.42 -27.52 4.28
N ASN A 519 22.13 -26.69 5.06
CA ASN A 519 22.01 -26.63 6.52
C ASN A 519 21.41 -25.30 7.01
N GLN A 520 20.84 -24.49 6.12
CA GLN A 520 20.28 -23.21 6.48
C GLN A 520 18.92 -23.36 7.13
N VAL A 521 18.80 -22.99 8.40
CA VAL A 521 17.55 -22.98 9.17
C VAL A 521 16.75 -21.71 8.87
N MET A 522 17.45 -20.56 8.87
CA MET A 522 16.80 -19.27 8.71
C MET A 522 17.74 -18.25 8.06
N ARG A 523 17.16 -17.32 7.33
CA ARG A 523 17.86 -16.15 6.75
C ARG A 523 17.11 -14.91 7.20
N LEU A 524 17.79 -14.01 7.88
CA LEU A 524 17.25 -12.74 8.38
C LEU A 524 17.97 -11.58 7.73
N ARG A 525 17.20 -10.56 7.34
CA ARG A 525 17.77 -9.27 6.92
C ARG A 525 17.45 -8.23 7.96
N ILE A 526 18.49 -7.69 8.61
CA ILE A 526 18.38 -6.67 9.67
C ILE A 526 19.28 -5.51 9.25
N PHE A 527 18.78 -4.26 9.24
CA PHE A 527 19.49 -3.06 8.78
C PHE A 527 20.14 -3.22 7.38
N GLY A 528 19.44 -3.90 6.45
CA GLY A 528 19.95 -4.18 5.11
C GLY A 528 21.09 -5.22 5.04
N ARG A 529 21.45 -5.84 6.16
CA ARG A 529 22.50 -6.87 6.29
C ARG A 529 21.88 -8.26 6.41
N VAL A 530 22.51 -9.26 5.79
CA VAL A 530 22.01 -10.64 5.78
C VAL A 530 22.71 -11.47 6.82
N PHE A 531 21.92 -12.04 7.72
CA PHE A 531 22.35 -13.03 8.71
C PHE A 531 21.78 -14.39 8.33
N ARG A 532 22.63 -15.42 8.26
CA ARG A 532 22.25 -16.80 8.03
C ARG A 532 22.41 -17.57 9.33
N VAL A 533 21.38 -18.32 9.68
CA VAL A 533 21.39 -19.26 10.80
C VAL A 533 21.55 -20.65 10.21
N LEU A 534 22.67 -21.29 10.46
CA LEU A 534 23.01 -22.61 9.97
C LEU A 534 22.91 -23.63 11.11
N SER A 535 22.34 -24.79 10.87
CA SER A 535 22.30 -25.89 11.85
C SER A 535 23.61 -26.67 11.79
N VAL A 536 24.25 -26.85 12.94
CA VAL A 536 25.43 -27.70 13.10
C VAL A 536 24.98 -29.13 13.39
N ARG A 537 24.77 -29.92 12.36
CA ARG A 537 24.42 -31.35 12.47
C ARG A 537 25.70 -32.19 12.42
N ASN A 538 26.02 -32.92 13.49
CA ASN A 538 27.12 -33.90 13.57
C ASN A 538 28.53 -33.39 13.32
N GLY A 539 28.89 -32.19 13.75
CA GLY A 539 30.30 -31.76 13.81
C GLY A 539 31.02 -31.63 12.45
N ARG A 540 30.41 -32.03 11.35
CA ARG A 540 30.96 -31.92 9.97
C ARG A 540 30.16 -30.92 9.16
N LEU A 541 30.81 -29.85 8.77
CA LEU A 541 30.33 -28.97 7.70
C LEU A 541 30.47 -29.74 6.39
N GLY A 542 29.35 -30.07 5.73
CA GLY A 542 29.40 -30.52 4.35
C GLY A 542 29.95 -29.38 3.48
N GLY A 543 31.16 -29.56 2.94
CA GLY A 543 31.74 -28.71 1.92
C GLY A 543 31.91 -27.23 2.32
N ALA A 544 32.77 -26.95 3.27
CA ALA A 544 33.13 -25.59 3.61
C ALA A 544 33.95 -24.97 2.48
N ALA A 545 33.35 -24.05 1.72
CA ALA A 545 34.16 -23.03 1.06
C ALA A 545 34.91 -22.25 2.14
N GLU A 546 36.20 -21.99 1.92
CA GLU A 546 37.04 -21.19 2.81
C GLU A 546 36.36 -19.88 3.19
N PRO A 547 36.55 -19.39 4.44
CA PRO A 547 35.97 -18.14 4.87
C PRO A 547 36.43 -17.01 3.95
N ARG A 548 35.48 -16.44 3.20
CA ARG A 548 35.75 -15.23 2.39
C ARG A 548 36.07 -14.09 3.35
N THR A 549 37.10 -13.33 3.06
CA THR A 549 37.56 -12.19 3.86
C THR A 549 36.44 -11.17 4.03
N GLY A 550 35.96 -10.96 5.26
CA GLY A 550 34.95 -9.94 5.61
C GLY A 550 33.72 -10.44 6.34
N SER A 551 33.42 -11.74 6.31
CA SER A 551 32.30 -12.33 7.09
C SER A 551 32.79 -12.75 8.48
N TRP A 552 31.99 -12.46 9.54
CA TRP A 552 32.24 -13.05 10.83
C TRP A 552 31.20 -14.14 11.13
N ARG A 553 31.61 -15.14 11.90
CA ARG A 553 30.81 -16.28 12.29
C ARG A 553 30.81 -16.44 13.82
N LEU A 554 29.62 -16.53 14.40
CA LEU A 554 29.45 -16.90 15.78
C LEU A 554 28.93 -18.33 15.82
N ARG A 555 29.74 -19.26 16.39
CA ARG A 555 29.37 -20.67 16.44
C ARG A 555 29.04 -21.08 17.88
N THR A 556 27.87 -21.69 18.05
CA THR A 556 27.45 -22.40 19.23
C THR A 556 27.42 -23.91 18.95
N ARG A 557 27.17 -24.73 19.99
CA ARG A 557 27.13 -26.21 19.85
C ARG A 557 26.11 -26.69 18.80
N PHE A 558 25.01 -25.96 18.58
CA PHE A 558 23.89 -26.38 17.72
C PHE A 558 23.66 -25.47 16.53
N VAL A 559 24.13 -24.24 16.59
CA VAL A 559 23.80 -23.20 15.61
C VAL A 559 25.03 -22.38 15.28
N GLU A 560 25.24 -22.11 14.01
CA GLU A 560 26.23 -21.17 13.50
C GLU A 560 25.52 -19.96 12.91
N LEU A 561 25.87 -18.76 13.38
CA LEU A 561 25.38 -17.49 12.84
C LEU A 561 26.45 -16.92 11.91
N GLU A 562 26.12 -16.78 10.65
CA GLU A 562 26.99 -16.20 9.62
C GLU A 562 26.46 -14.84 9.19
N TYR A 563 27.34 -13.85 9.12
CA TYR A 563 27.06 -12.53 8.58
C TYR A 563 27.65 -12.39 7.18
N LEU A 564 26.83 -11.91 6.21
CA LEU A 564 27.25 -11.62 4.86
C LEU A 564 27.41 -10.10 4.66
N THR A 565 28.54 -9.71 4.12
CA THR A 565 28.73 -8.32 3.66
C THR A 565 27.88 -8.04 2.41
N LYS A 566 27.59 -6.76 2.15
CA LYS A 566 26.84 -6.36 0.93
C LYS A 566 27.54 -6.80 -0.35
N ALA A 567 28.87 -6.77 -0.37
CA ALA A 567 29.67 -7.20 -1.52
C ALA A 567 29.55 -8.71 -1.77
N GLU A 568 29.67 -9.53 -0.73
CA GLU A 568 29.51 -10.99 -0.82
C GLU A 568 28.08 -11.40 -1.24
N GLU A 569 27.08 -10.71 -0.71
CA GLU A 569 25.70 -10.93 -1.14
C GLU A 569 25.50 -10.59 -2.61
N GLN A 570 26.09 -9.48 -3.07
CA GLN A 570 25.99 -9.03 -4.46
C GLN A 570 26.67 -10.02 -5.41
N THR A 571 27.89 -10.46 -5.09
CA THR A 571 28.62 -11.45 -5.88
C THR A 571 27.86 -12.76 -5.98
N ALA A 572 27.37 -13.29 -4.85
CA ALA A 572 26.60 -14.52 -4.83
C ALA A 572 25.27 -14.39 -5.63
N TRP A 573 24.67 -13.21 -5.64
CA TRP A 573 23.47 -12.93 -6.41
C TRP A 573 23.74 -12.92 -7.93
N GLU A 574 24.84 -12.30 -8.34
CA GLU A 574 25.26 -12.26 -9.74
C GLU A 574 25.63 -13.66 -10.27
N GLU A 575 26.31 -14.48 -9.46
CA GLU A 575 26.57 -15.88 -9.75
C GLU A 575 25.27 -16.70 -9.93
N TYR A 576 24.30 -16.50 -9.04
CA TYR A 576 22.98 -17.15 -9.13
C TYR A 576 22.22 -16.76 -10.40
N LEU A 577 22.21 -15.47 -10.75
CA LEU A 577 21.56 -15.00 -11.99
C LEU A 577 22.23 -15.55 -13.24
N ALA A 578 23.57 -15.65 -13.26
CA ALA A 578 24.31 -16.24 -14.36
C ALA A 578 23.98 -17.72 -14.55
N LEU A 579 23.93 -18.49 -13.46
CA LEU A 579 23.55 -19.91 -13.49
C LEU A 579 22.10 -20.09 -13.99
N ARG A 580 21.17 -19.27 -13.55
CA ARG A 580 19.78 -19.32 -13.98
C ARG A 580 19.63 -18.99 -15.47
N ALA A 581 20.39 -18.01 -15.97
CA ALA A 581 20.39 -17.65 -17.39
C ALA A 581 20.90 -18.81 -18.25
N VAL A 582 21.91 -19.55 -17.79
CA VAL A 582 22.43 -20.75 -18.48
C VAL A 582 21.37 -21.86 -18.48
N GLN A 583 20.71 -22.13 -17.35
CA GLN A 583 19.62 -23.12 -17.26
C GLN A 583 18.48 -22.79 -18.22
N HIS A 584 18.05 -21.54 -18.28
CA HIS A 584 17.00 -21.12 -19.22
C HIS A 584 17.39 -21.32 -20.69
N ARG A 585 18.66 -21.07 -21.06
CA ARG A 585 19.15 -21.36 -22.41
C ARG A 585 19.11 -22.84 -22.74
N LEU A 586 19.60 -23.68 -21.84
CA LEU A 586 19.60 -25.14 -22.03
C LEU A 586 18.18 -25.71 -22.19
N ILE A 587 17.20 -25.20 -21.42
CA ILE A 587 15.80 -25.61 -21.52
C ILE A 587 15.20 -25.14 -22.86
N SER A 588 15.51 -23.93 -23.32
CA SER A 588 15.03 -23.43 -24.60
C SER A 588 15.67 -24.14 -25.80
N GLU A 589 16.92 -24.57 -25.69
CA GLU A 589 17.62 -25.35 -26.74
C GLU A 589 17.15 -26.80 -26.82
N GLN A 590 16.65 -27.37 -25.72
CA GLN A 590 16.13 -28.75 -25.70
C GLN A 590 14.66 -28.88 -26.17
N GLY A 591 14.03 -27.77 -26.60
CA GLY A 591 12.67 -27.80 -27.18
C GLY A 591 11.56 -28.23 -26.22
N VAL A 592 11.80 -28.18 -24.92
CA VAL A 592 10.82 -28.43 -23.88
C VAL A 592 10.20 -27.11 -23.42
N CYS A 593 9.42 -26.52 -24.30
CA CYS A 593 8.48 -25.43 -23.98
C CYS A 593 7.17 -25.67 -24.71
#